data_186ab0da41d8e22e6f538ee587e1d171
#
_entry.id   186ab0da41d8e22e6f538ee587e1d171
#
_cell.length_a   1.000
_cell.length_b   1.000
_cell.length_c   1.000
_cell.angle_alpha   90.00
_cell.angle_beta   90.00
_cell.angle_gamma   90.00
#
_symmetry.space_group_name_H-M   'P 1'
#
loop_
_entity.id
_entity.type
_entity.pdbx_description
1 polymer ?
#
loop_
_entity_poly.entity_id
_entity_poly.type
_entity_poly.pdbx_seq_one_letter_code
_entity_poly.pdbx_strand_id
1 'polypeptide(L)'
;MFDHLTIRTQDRAASERFFETVLTPLGIDTTYRTNTFSVWHDFAITVADEDSPPTVGLHVGFVAPSREQVDAFWQAGVDAGYLDDGPPGQRPRYAADYYAAFLRDPDGNGIEAVHRDGPRRREGVIDHLTIRVADLGAATAFYRTAAEAAGFELRRATPESTTFAGDAGGSFSLVPGVPTQHLHMAFPGNEDAVRRFYDDLTTAGYRANGEPGERPRYHPGYYAAYVLDPDGNNIEVVDHHRS
;
A
#
# COMPACT_ATOMS: atom_id res chain seq x y z
N MET A 1 3.51 8.26 -5.56
CA MET A 1 3.36 6.96 -6.27
C MET A 1 1.97 6.40 -6.09
N PHE A 2 1.56 6.10 -4.87
CA PHE A 2 0.22 5.58 -4.63
C PHE A 2 -0.80 6.72 -4.67
N ASP A 3 -1.96 6.49 -5.27
CA ASP A 3 -3.14 7.31 -5.03
C ASP A 3 -3.72 6.93 -3.68
N HIS A 4 -4.00 5.65 -3.51
CA HIS A 4 -4.36 5.10 -2.22
C HIS A 4 -4.06 3.60 -2.11
N LEU A 5 -3.87 3.16 -0.88
CA LEU A 5 -3.85 1.77 -0.43
C LEU A 5 -5.04 1.55 0.48
N THR A 6 -5.87 0.56 0.20
CA THR A 6 -6.96 0.18 1.09
C THR A 6 -6.78 -1.26 1.55
N ILE A 7 -6.78 -1.48 2.85
CA ILE A 7 -6.85 -2.81 3.44
C ILE A 7 -8.24 -3.07 4.05
N ARG A 8 -8.69 -4.31 3.95
CA ARG A 8 -9.90 -4.77 4.62
C ARG A 8 -9.54 -5.38 5.96
N THR A 9 -10.31 -5.05 6.98
CA THR A 9 -10.06 -5.50 8.35
C THR A 9 -11.24 -6.27 8.91
N GLN A 10 -10.96 -7.31 9.69
CA GLN A 10 -12.00 -8.14 10.31
C GLN A 10 -12.79 -7.38 11.38
N ASP A 11 -12.09 -6.63 12.22
CA ASP A 11 -12.67 -5.71 13.22
C ASP A 11 -12.17 -4.30 12.97
N ARG A 12 -13.01 -3.51 12.28
CA ARG A 12 -12.68 -2.13 11.94
C ARG A 12 -12.38 -1.27 13.17
N ALA A 13 -13.14 -1.44 14.24
CA ALA A 13 -12.95 -0.61 15.43
C ALA A 13 -11.62 -0.94 16.13
N ALA A 14 -11.21 -2.21 16.13
CA ALA A 14 -9.90 -2.62 16.63
C ALA A 14 -8.78 -2.05 15.76
N SER A 15 -8.91 -2.13 14.43
CA SER A 15 -7.92 -1.60 13.49
C SER A 15 -7.84 -0.07 13.52
N GLU A 16 -8.98 0.65 13.63
CA GLU A 16 -8.98 2.10 13.84
C GLU A 16 -8.17 2.49 15.09
N ARG A 17 -8.44 1.85 16.22
CA ARG A 17 -7.67 2.10 17.46
C ARG A 17 -6.18 1.80 17.28
N PHE A 18 -5.85 0.71 16.58
CA PHE A 18 -4.46 0.39 16.30
C PHE A 18 -3.79 1.51 15.49
N PHE A 19 -4.32 1.84 14.32
CA PHE A 19 -3.70 2.85 13.44
C PHE A 19 -3.69 4.25 14.07
N GLU A 20 -4.72 4.66 14.80
CA GLU A 20 -4.71 5.91 15.56
C GLU A 20 -3.60 5.92 16.61
N THR A 21 -3.42 4.82 17.36
CA THR A 21 -2.39 4.70 18.38
C THR A 21 -0.99 4.82 17.81
N VAL A 22 -0.71 4.11 16.70
CA VAL A 22 0.66 4.00 16.19
C VAL A 22 1.03 5.07 15.15
N LEU A 23 0.07 5.63 14.41
CA LEU A 23 0.35 6.64 13.39
C LEU A 23 0.39 8.08 13.95
N THR A 24 -0.33 8.37 15.03
CA THR A 24 -0.29 9.69 15.70
C THR A 24 1.12 10.12 16.11
N PRO A 25 1.98 9.26 16.70
CA PRO A 25 3.37 9.61 16.99
C PRO A 25 4.20 9.99 15.76
N LEU A 26 3.81 9.53 14.56
CA LEU A 26 4.43 9.89 13.29
C LEU A 26 3.93 11.23 12.72
N GLY A 27 2.93 11.85 13.38
CA GLY A 27 2.23 13.03 12.86
C GLY A 27 1.26 12.71 11.73
N ILE A 28 0.81 11.46 11.65
CA ILE A 28 -0.14 10.98 10.63
C ILE A 28 -1.51 10.85 11.29
N ASP A 29 -2.35 11.86 11.10
CA ASP A 29 -3.69 11.91 11.66
C ASP A 29 -4.75 11.42 10.65
N THR A 30 -5.90 10.97 11.16
CA THR A 30 -7.05 10.62 10.32
C THR A 30 -7.51 11.83 9.53
N THR A 31 -7.51 11.73 8.20
CA THR A 31 -7.91 12.81 7.29
C THR A 31 -9.39 12.78 6.94
N TYR A 32 -9.98 11.59 6.91
CA TYR A 32 -11.39 11.40 6.56
C TYR A 32 -11.95 10.13 7.18
N ARG A 33 -13.22 10.17 7.61
CA ARG A 33 -13.93 9.02 8.17
C ARG A 33 -15.38 8.99 7.70
N THR A 34 -15.83 7.81 7.32
CA THR A 34 -17.24 7.50 7.01
C THR A 34 -17.71 6.30 7.82
N ASN A 35 -18.94 5.85 7.56
CA ASN A 35 -19.44 4.60 8.13
C ASN A 35 -18.69 3.35 7.62
N THR A 36 -17.99 3.45 6.48
CA THR A 36 -17.31 2.32 5.82
C THR A 36 -15.79 2.46 5.80
N PHE A 37 -15.24 3.67 5.72
CA PHE A 37 -13.81 3.93 5.58
C PHE A 37 -13.26 4.81 6.70
N SER A 38 -12.00 4.53 7.09
CA SER A 38 -11.14 5.46 7.81
C SER A 38 -9.86 5.66 7.01
N VAL A 39 -9.46 6.91 6.81
CA VAL A 39 -8.43 7.32 5.86
C VAL A 39 -7.36 8.15 6.55
N TRP A 40 -6.09 7.83 6.30
CA TRP A 40 -4.88 8.55 6.69
C TRP A 40 -4.09 8.88 5.41
N HIS A 41 -4.41 10.02 4.77
CA HIS A 41 -3.82 10.45 3.50
C HIS A 41 -4.04 9.42 2.36
N ASP A 42 -2.97 8.74 1.93
CA ASP A 42 -2.97 7.69 0.90
C ASP A 42 -3.15 6.26 1.46
N PHE A 43 -3.43 6.12 2.75
CA PHE A 43 -3.74 4.85 3.42
C PHE A 43 -5.17 4.82 3.95
N ALA A 44 -5.89 3.74 3.74
CA ALA A 44 -7.26 3.55 4.21
C ALA A 44 -7.52 2.15 4.75
N ILE A 45 -8.47 2.05 5.67
CA ILE A 45 -9.06 0.78 6.10
C ILE A 45 -10.55 0.77 5.85
N THR A 46 -11.07 -0.43 5.56
CA THR A 46 -12.52 -0.70 5.43
C THR A 46 -12.86 -2.03 6.08
N VAL A 47 -14.14 -2.26 6.39
CA VAL A 47 -14.57 -3.54 6.96
C VAL A 47 -14.57 -4.63 5.89
N ALA A 48 -14.15 -5.82 6.28
CA ALA A 48 -14.30 -7.04 5.48
C ALA A 48 -15.72 -7.60 5.57
N ASP A 49 -16.15 -8.32 4.55
CA ASP A 49 -17.41 -9.06 4.51
C ASP A 49 -17.19 -10.44 3.84
N GLU A 50 -18.27 -11.21 3.65
CA GLU A 50 -18.20 -12.56 3.06
C GLU A 50 -17.67 -12.54 1.61
N ASP A 51 -18.00 -11.50 0.84
CA ASP A 51 -17.56 -11.35 -0.56
C ASP A 51 -16.21 -10.64 -0.68
N SER A 52 -15.77 -9.99 0.39
CA SER A 52 -14.55 -9.17 0.45
C SER A 52 -13.77 -9.45 1.74
N PRO A 53 -13.05 -10.57 1.82
CA PRO A 53 -12.33 -11.01 3.02
C PRO A 53 -11.23 -10.03 3.48
N PRO A 54 -10.70 -10.18 4.71
CA PRO A 54 -9.63 -9.33 5.23
C PRO A 54 -8.36 -9.41 4.37
N THR A 55 -7.64 -8.29 4.27
CA THR A 55 -6.31 -8.27 3.69
C THR A 55 -5.33 -8.95 4.63
N VAL A 56 -4.59 -9.93 4.13
CA VAL A 56 -3.62 -10.70 4.91
C VAL A 56 -2.27 -10.80 4.22
N GLY A 57 -1.21 -10.89 5.03
CA GLY A 57 0.15 -11.10 4.55
C GLY A 57 0.81 -9.87 3.92
N LEU A 58 0.21 -8.68 4.07
CA LEU A 58 0.77 -7.42 3.62
C LEU A 58 1.81 -6.89 4.61
N HIS A 59 2.80 -6.15 4.07
CA HIS A 59 3.68 -5.31 4.86
C HIS A 59 3.63 -3.87 4.33
N VAL A 60 3.36 -2.93 5.25
CA VAL A 60 3.27 -1.49 4.95
C VAL A 60 4.27 -0.72 5.80
N GLY A 61 5.16 0.02 5.15
CA GLY A 61 6.06 0.97 5.79
C GLY A 61 5.51 2.39 5.73
N PHE A 62 5.42 3.07 6.87
CA PHE A 62 5.05 4.46 6.99
C PHE A 62 6.25 5.35 7.22
N VAL A 63 6.20 6.56 6.66
CA VAL A 63 7.27 7.55 6.82
C VAL A 63 7.32 8.04 8.27
N ALA A 64 8.48 7.95 8.91
CA ALA A 64 8.76 8.62 10.17
C ALA A 64 9.65 9.86 9.92
N PRO A 65 9.26 11.05 10.38
CA PRO A 65 10.07 12.26 10.25
C PRO A 65 11.43 12.18 10.94
N SER A 66 11.53 11.44 12.05
CA SER A 66 12.76 11.28 12.83
C SER A 66 12.86 9.88 13.45
N ARG A 67 14.04 9.54 13.99
CA ARG A 67 14.26 8.27 14.73
C ARG A 67 13.46 8.24 16.02
N GLU A 68 13.34 9.37 16.72
CA GLU A 68 12.54 9.51 17.93
C GLU A 68 11.07 9.20 17.68
N GLN A 69 10.55 9.52 16.48
CA GLN A 69 9.18 9.18 16.10
C GLN A 69 9.02 7.69 15.76
N VAL A 70 10.06 7.04 15.22
CA VAL A 70 10.07 5.55 15.09
C VAL A 70 10.02 4.90 16.47
N ASP A 71 10.80 5.41 17.45
CA ASP A 71 10.78 4.91 18.82
C ASP A 71 9.41 5.12 19.46
N ALA A 72 8.80 6.29 19.28
CA ALA A 72 7.47 6.62 19.80
C ALA A 72 6.35 5.78 19.17
N PHE A 73 6.40 5.50 17.86
CA PHE A 73 5.49 4.59 17.17
C PHE A 73 5.49 3.20 17.84
N TRP A 74 6.66 2.64 18.03
CA TRP A 74 6.81 1.30 18.60
C TRP A 74 6.37 1.27 20.06
N GLN A 75 6.82 2.25 20.86
CA GLN A 75 6.47 2.34 22.27
C GLN A 75 4.96 2.47 22.48
N ALA A 76 4.29 3.34 21.70
CA ALA A 76 2.84 3.50 21.75
C ALA A 76 2.09 2.19 21.45
N GLY A 77 2.57 1.43 20.46
CA GLY A 77 1.98 0.14 20.11
C GLY A 77 2.17 -0.91 21.19
N VAL A 78 3.38 -1.04 21.73
CA VAL A 78 3.69 -2.02 22.79
C VAL A 78 2.96 -1.68 24.08
N ASP A 79 2.91 -0.40 24.48
CA ASP A 79 2.18 0.05 25.68
C ASP A 79 0.67 -0.21 25.56
N ALA A 80 0.13 -0.15 24.36
CA ALA A 80 -1.26 -0.50 24.07
C ALA A 80 -1.51 -2.03 23.97
N GLY A 81 -0.46 -2.86 24.08
CA GLY A 81 -0.55 -4.31 24.05
C GLY A 81 -0.58 -4.94 22.65
N TYR A 82 -0.19 -4.20 21.61
CA TYR A 82 -0.07 -4.75 20.26
C TYR A 82 1.19 -5.60 20.09
N LEU A 83 1.16 -6.51 19.11
CA LEU A 83 2.22 -7.48 18.90
C LEU A 83 3.48 -6.80 18.32
N ASP A 84 4.57 -6.91 19.08
CA ASP A 84 5.93 -6.52 18.64
C ASP A 84 6.42 -7.48 17.55
N ASP A 85 6.88 -6.90 16.41
CA ASP A 85 7.47 -7.62 15.28
C ASP A 85 8.92 -7.15 15.01
N GLY A 86 9.47 -6.31 15.89
CA GLY A 86 10.86 -5.86 15.89
C GLY A 86 11.04 -4.46 16.47
N PRO A 87 11.83 -4.34 17.57
CA PRO A 87 12.04 -3.07 18.25
C PRO A 87 12.79 -2.06 17.39
N PRO A 88 12.75 -0.75 17.74
CA PRO A 88 13.46 0.30 17.03
C PRO A 88 14.96 0.01 16.90
N GLY A 89 15.51 0.30 15.71
CA GLY A 89 16.93 0.14 15.48
C GLY A 89 17.35 0.31 14.03
N GLN A 90 18.64 0.42 13.83
CA GLN A 90 19.23 0.45 12.50
C GLN A 90 19.05 -0.89 11.77
N ARG A 91 18.80 -0.81 10.45
CA ARG A 91 18.65 -1.98 9.55
C ARG A 91 19.61 -1.87 8.38
N PRO A 92 20.92 -2.01 8.63
CA PRO A 92 21.95 -1.76 7.60
C PRO A 92 21.87 -2.70 6.38
N ARG A 93 21.15 -3.81 6.51
CA ARG A 93 20.85 -4.72 5.39
C ARG A 93 19.98 -4.07 4.30
N TYR A 94 19.21 -3.02 4.65
CA TYR A 94 18.38 -2.29 3.69
C TYR A 94 19.09 -1.04 3.18
N ALA A 95 19.61 -0.20 4.09
CA ALA A 95 20.47 0.94 3.80
C ALA A 95 21.22 1.36 5.07
N ALA A 96 22.33 2.08 4.90
CA ALA A 96 23.19 2.49 6.03
C ALA A 96 22.47 3.44 7.02
N ASP A 97 21.51 4.21 6.52
CA ASP A 97 20.69 5.18 7.27
C ASP A 97 19.28 4.69 7.60
N TYR A 98 18.98 3.42 7.35
CA TYR A 98 17.65 2.84 7.56
C TYR A 98 17.41 2.56 9.04
N TYR A 99 16.53 3.35 9.67
CA TYR A 99 16.11 3.16 11.07
C TYR A 99 14.61 2.85 11.13
N ALA A 100 14.22 1.72 11.73
CA ALA A 100 12.86 1.25 11.69
C ALA A 100 12.44 0.43 12.90
N ALA A 101 11.13 0.38 13.12
CA ALA A 101 10.46 -0.50 14.08
C ALA A 101 9.22 -1.14 13.45
N PHE A 102 8.82 -2.30 13.99
CA PHE A 102 7.79 -3.15 13.39
C PHE A 102 6.77 -3.60 14.43
N LEU A 103 5.51 -3.55 14.05
CA LEU A 103 4.38 -4.07 14.81
C LEU A 103 3.50 -4.94 13.91
N ARG A 104 2.57 -5.69 14.50
CA ARG A 104 1.49 -6.35 13.76
C ARG A 104 0.18 -5.65 14.02
N ASP A 105 -0.59 -5.43 12.94
CA ASP A 105 -1.97 -4.99 13.07
C ASP A 105 -2.88 -6.12 13.63
N PRO A 106 -4.14 -5.85 13.99
CA PRO A 106 -5.05 -6.86 14.50
C PRO A 106 -5.31 -8.05 13.57
N ASP A 107 -5.14 -7.89 12.25
CA ASP A 107 -5.29 -8.94 11.25
C ASP A 107 -3.97 -9.63 10.90
N GLY A 108 -2.85 -9.25 11.57
CA GLY A 108 -1.52 -9.87 11.43
C GLY A 108 -0.66 -9.31 10.30
N ASN A 109 -1.06 -8.21 9.65
CA ASN A 109 -0.22 -7.54 8.67
C ASN A 109 0.97 -6.84 9.35
N GLY A 110 2.11 -6.76 8.66
CA GLY A 110 3.30 -6.07 9.15
C GLY A 110 3.18 -4.57 8.97
N ILE A 111 3.31 -3.82 10.05
CA ILE A 111 3.26 -2.35 10.04
C ILE A 111 4.60 -1.82 10.52
N GLU A 112 5.22 -0.98 9.71
CA GLU A 112 6.56 -0.44 9.96
C GLU A 112 6.52 1.08 10.01
N ALA A 113 7.24 1.67 10.96
CA ALA A 113 7.67 3.05 10.89
C ALA A 113 9.12 3.09 10.44
N VAL A 114 9.44 3.89 9.41
CA VAL A 114 10.79 3.97 8.86
C VAL A 114 11.27 5.41 8.71
N HIS A 115 12.46 5.66 9.24
CA HIS A 115 13.21 6.89 9.05
C HIS A 115 14.50 6.61 8.26
N ARG A 116 14.83 7.53 7.33
CA ARG A 116 16.11 7.59 6.62
C ARG A 116 16.56 9.03 6.57
N ASP A 117 17.87 9.26 6.60
CA ASP A 117 18.43 10.60 6.52
C ASP A 117 18.26 11.22 5.11
N GLY A 118 18.18 12.56 5.04
CA GLY A 118 18.13 13.31 3.79
C GLY A 118 16.71 13.71 3.30
N PRO A 119 16.66 14.62 2.31
CA PRO A 119 15.41 15.13 1.78
C PRO A 119 14.70 14.01 1.01
N ARG A 120 13.45 13.77 1.34
CA ARG A 120 12.61 12.82 0.62
C ARG A 120 11.57 13.58 -0.18
N ARG A 121 11.52 13.30 -1.49
CA ARG A 121 10.36 13.69 -2.29
C ARG A 121 9.24 12.73 -1.93
N ARG A 122 8.16 13.23 -1.31
CA ARG A 122 7.01 12.41 -0.97
C ARG A 122 5.73 13.20 -1.03
N GLU A 123 4.82 12.61 -1.72
CA GLU A 123 3.39 12.80 -1.58
C GLU A 123 2.87 11.56 -0.85
N GLY A 124 2.06 11.75 0.18
CA GLY A 124 1.50 10.67 0.99
C GLY A 124 2.36 10.24 2.19
N VAL A 125 1.85 9.26 2.93
CA VAL A 125 2.44 8.76 4.18
C VAL A 125 3.04 7.36 4.04
N ILE A 126 2.74 6.63 2.95
CA ILE A 126 3.30 5.31 2.67
C ILE A 126 4.72 5.46 2.13
N ASP A 127 5.69 4.85 2.83
CA ASP A 127 7.09 4.74 2.37
C ASP A 127 7.22 3.64 1.33
N HIS A 128 6.80 2.44 1.69
CA HIS A 128 6.90 1.28 0.84
C HIS A 128 5.90 0.19 1.23
N LEU A 129 5.70 -0.76 0.29
CA LEU A 129 4.98 -2.01 0.53
C LEU A 129 5.90 -3.19 0.25
N THR A 130 5.67 -4.30 0.96
CA THR A 130 6.16 -5.61 0.53
C THR A 130 4.96 -6.53 0.32
N ILE A 131 4.84 -7.03 -0.90
CA ILE A 131 3.76 -7.91 -1.37
C ILE A 131 4.38 -9.29 -1.59
N ARG A 132 3.88 -10.28 -0.87
CA ARG A 132 4.27 -11.67 -1.13
C ARG A 132 3.48 -12.20 -2.31
N VAL A 133 4.14 -12.95 -3.18
CA VAL A 133 3.57 -13.49 -4.41
C VAL A 133 3.87 -14.98 -4.56
N ALA A 134 2.93 -15.74 -5.12
CA ALA A 134 3.11 -17.16 -5.36
C ALA A 134 4.19 -17.42 -6.44
N ASP A 135 4.18 -16.60 -7.49
CA ASP A 135 5.15 -16.64 -8.61
C ASP A 135 5.71 -15.26 -8.87
N LEU A 136 6.99 -15.04 -8.52
CA LEU A 136 7.67 -13.77 -8.72
C LEU A 136 7.77 -13.36 -10.19
N GLY A 137 7.94 -14.34 -11.09
CA GLY A 137 8.03 -14.10 -12.53
C GLY A 137 6.71 -13.60 -13.11
N ALA A 138 5.61 -14.30 -12.80
CA ALA A 138 4.26 -13.92 -13.22
C ALA A 138 3.84 -12.56 -12.65
N ALA A 139 4.06 -12.32 -11.36
CA ALA A 139 3.77 -11.04 -10.74
C ALA A 139 4.63 -9.90 -11.32
N THR A 140 5.93 -10.14 -11.54
CA THR A 140 6.81 -9.15 -12.19
C THR A 140 6.34 -8.81 -13.60
N ALA A 141 5.87 -9.78 -14.39
CA ALA A 141 5.34 -9.55 -15.72
C ALA A 141 4.08 -8.66 -15.68
N PHE A 142 3.14 -8.95 -14.76
CA PHE A 142 1.95 -8.14 -14.54
C PHE A 142 2.29 -6.67 -14.26
N TYR A 143 3.12 -6.43 -13.22
CA TYR A 143 3.45 -5.07 -12.82
C TYR A 143 4.33 -4.34 -13.84
N ARG A 144 5.12 -5.04 -14.65
CA ARG A 144 5.83 -4.42 -15.78
C ARG A 144 4.86 -3.95 -16.87
N THR A 145 3.80 -4.73 -17.16
CA THR A 145 2.77 -4.34 -18.12
C THR A 145 1.99 -3.12 -17.62
N ALA A 146 1.69 -3.05 -16.31
CA ALA A 146 0.99 -1.92 -15.71
C ALA A 146 1.84 -0.64 -15.61
N ALA A 147 3.16 -0.75 -15.57
CA ALA A 147 4.10 0.27 -15.09
C ALA A 147 3.95 1.63 -15.78
N GLU A 148 3.89 1.67 -17.12
CA GLU A 148 3.82 2.92 -17.87
C GLU A 148 2.51 3.67 -17.60
N ALA A 149 1.39 2.95 -17.61
CA ALA A 149 0.07 3.54 -17.39
C ALA A 149 -0.13 3.94 -15.91
N ALA A 150 0.45 3.19 -14.97
CA ALA A 150 0.33 3.44 -13.53
C ALA A 150 1.42 4.39 -12.96
N GLY A 151 2.32 4.91 -13.82
CA GLY A 151 3.29 5.94 -13.42
C GLY A 151 4.38 5.47 -12.45
N PHE A 152 4.79 4.19 -12.54
CA PHE A 152 5.93 3.66 -11.79
C PHE A 152 6.90 2.91 -12.72
N GLU A 153 8.09 2.64 -12.24
CA GLU A 153 9.10 1.93 -13.02
C GLU A 153 9.80 0.82 -12.23
N LEU A 154 10.32 -0.16 -12.95
CA LEU A 154 11.17 -1.19 -12.37
C LEU A 154 12.52 -0.59 -11.95
N ARG A 155 12.83 -0.66 -10.66
CA ARG A 155 14.11 -0.20 -10.09
C ARG A 155 15.12 -1.32 -9.91
N ARG A 156 14.66 -2.50 -9.53
CA ARG A 156 15.52 -3.64 -9.25
C ARG A 156 14.78 -4.95 -9.51
N ALA A 157 15.48 -5.93 -10.07
CA ALA A 157 15.02 -7.30 -10.16
C ALA A 157 16.16 -8.26 -9.80
N THR A 158 15.91 -9.17 -8.88
CA THR A 158 16.80 -10.26 -8.47
C THR A 158 15.99 -11.57 -8.44
N PRO A 159 16.62 -12.74 -8.29
CA PRO A 159 15.88 -13.99 -8.09
C PRO A 159 14.98 -14.00 -6.86
N GLU A 160 15.29 -13.17 -5.85
CA GLU A 160 14.58 -13.13 -4.56
C GLU A 160 13.56 -12.01 -4.45
N SER A 161 13.64 -10.98 -5.31
CA SER A 161 12.72 -9.83 -5.24
C SER A 161 12.70 -8.98 -6.50
N THR A 162 11.56 -8.34 -6.74
CA THR A 162 11.43 -7.28 -7.75
C THR A 162 10.87 -6.03 -7.09
N THR A 163 11.52 -4.87 -7.29
CA THR A 163 11.11 -3.59 -6.71
C THR A 163 10.72 -2.60 -7.79
N PHE A 164 9.56 -1.99 -7.62
CA PHE A 164 9.05 -0.87 -8.41
C PHE A 164 9.00 0.40 -7.57
N ALA A 165 9.19 1.55 -8.19
CA ALA A 165 9.11 2.85 -7.50
C ALA A 165 8.58 3.94 -8.43
N GLY A 166 7.93 4.94 -7.84
CA GLY A 166 7.48 6.15 -8.54
C GLY A 166 8.47 7.30 -8.39
N ASP A 167 8.44 8.26 -9.31
CA ASP A 167 9.33 9.44 -9.29
C ASP A 167 9.05 10.37 -8.12
N ALA A 168 7.80 10.48 -7.68
CA ALA A 168 7.40 11.27 -6.52
C ALA A 168 7.74 10.63 -5.16
N GLY A 169 8.34 9.44 -5.17
CA GLY A 169 8.62 8.62 -3.99
C GLY A 169 7.61 7.50 -3.82
N GLY A 170 7.81 6.69 -2.80
CA GLY A 170 7.11 5.43 -2.60
C GLY A 170 7.68 4.30 -3.45
N SER A 171 7.54 3.08 -2.96
CA SER A 171 7.95 1.88 -3.68
C SER A 171 7.13 0.67 -3.24
N PHE A 172 7.12 -0.38 -4.05
CA PHE A 172 6.70 -1.69 -3.58
C PHE A 172 7.64 -2.77 -4.08
N SER A 173 7.81 -3.79 -3.25
CA SER A 173 8.62 -4.95 -3.55
C SER A 173 7.77 -6.21 -3.60
N LEU A 174 7.95 -6.99 -4.64
CA LEU A 174 7.42 -8.35 -4.77
C LEU A 174 8.45 -9.32 -4.22
N VAL A 175 8.04 -10.23 -3.34
CA VAL A 175 8.89 -11.28 -2.79
C VAL A 175 8.17 -12.63 -2.82
N PRO A 176 8.85 -13.76 -3.12
CA PRO A 176 8.21 -15.06 -3.11
C PRO A 176 7.70 -15.44 -1.71
N GLY A 177 6.55 -16.08 -1.63
CA GLY A 177 6.02 -16.58 -0.36
C GLY A 177 4.55 -16.98 -0.42
N VAL A 178 3.94 -17.20 0.75
CA VAL A 178 2.48 -17.29 0.85
C VAL A 178 1.91 -15.94 0.42
N PRO A 179 1.08 -15.88 -0.62
CA PRO A 179 0.68 -14.62 -1.23
C PRO A 179 -0.04 -13.68 -0.27
N THR A 180 0.25 -12.39 -0.41
CA THR A 180 -0.62 -11.32 0.10
C THR A 180 -1.97 -11.43 -0.62
N GLN A 181 -3.06 -11.41 0.13
CA GLN A 181 -4.40 -11.60 -0.40
C GLN A 181 -5.30 -10.42 -0.07
N HIS A 182 -6.25 -10.13 -0.97
CA HIS A 182 -7.30 -9.13 -0.81
C HIS A 182 -6.77 -7.70 -0.63
N LEU A 183 -5.58 -7.43 -1.15
CA LEU A 183 -5.01 -6.10 -1.22
C LEU A 183 -5.76 -5.28 -2.28
N HIS A 184 -6.00 -3.99 -1.99
CA HIS A 184 -6.40 -3.00 -2.97
C HIS A 184 -5.39 -1.87 -3.03
N MET A 185 -4.79 -1.67 -4.21
CA MET A 185 -3.76 -0.68 -4.45
C MET A 185 -4.09 0.14 -5.70
N ALA A 186 -4.18 1.46 -5.55
CA ALA A 186 -4.50 2.39 -6.62
C ALA A 186 -3.31 3.31 -6.95
N PHE A 187 -3.19 3.62 -8.23
CA PHE A 187 -2.20 4.54 -8.78
C PHE A 187 -2.89 5.72 -9.46
N PRO A 188 -2.35 6.95 -9.32
CA PRO A 188 -2.92 8.10 -10.00
C PRO A 188 -2.61 8.06 -11.49
N GLY A 189 -3.58 8.44 -12.31
CA GLY A 189 -3.44 8.58 -13.75
C GLY A 189 -4.40 9.61 -14.31
N ASN A 190 -4.35 9.84 -15.62
CA ASN A 190 -5.40 10.51 -16.36
C ASN A 190 -6.29 9.48 -17.07
N GLU A 191 -7.38 9.93 -17.70
CA GLU A 191 -8.33 9.05 -18.38
C GLU A 191 -7.67 8.13 -19.42
N ASP A 192 -6.69 8.63 -20.19
CA ASP A 192 -5.95 7.84 -21.17
C ASP A 192 -5.09 6.75 -20.48
N ALA A 193 -4.49 7.06 -19.35
CA ALA A 193 -3.73 6.10 -18.54
C ALA A 193 -4.65 5.01 -17.96
N VAL A 194 -5.84 5.37 -17.47
CA VAL A 194 -6.86 4.42 -17.00
C VAL A 194 -7.24 3.43 -18.11
N ARG A 195 -7.49 3.93 -19.33
CA ARG A 195 -7.83 3.07 -20.48
C ARG A 195 -6.67 2.17 -20.88
N ARG A 196 -5.46 2.72 -21.03
CA ARG A 196 -4.26 1.94 -21.38
C ARG A 196 -3.97 0.84 -20.35
N PHE A 197 -4.03 1.17 -19.05
CA PHE A 197 -3.85 0.19 -17.99
C PHE A 197 -4.76 -1.03 -18.17
N TYR A 198 -6.04 -0.78 -18.40
CA TYR A 198 -7.02 -1.84 -18.59
C TYR A 198 -6.78 -2.64 -19.88
N ASP A 199 -6.59 -1.94 -21.01
CA ASP A 199 -6.45 -2.57 -22.32
C ASP A 199 -5.17 -3.41 -22.40
N ASP A 200 -4.04 -2.91 -21.90
CA ASP A 200 -2.75 -3.60 -21.92
C ASP A 200 -2.80 -4.89 -21.08
N LEU A 201 -3.34 -4.80 -19.87
CA LEU A 201 -3.44 -5.94 -18.98
C LEU A 201 -4.45 -7.00 -19.46
N THR A 202 -5.62 -6.58 -19.93
CA THR A 202 -6.63 -7.54 -20.42
C THR A 202 -6.21 -8.17 -21.73
N THR A 203 -5.53 -7.44 -22.63
CA THR A 203 -4.91 -8.00 -23.84
C THR A 203 -3.81 -9.01 -23.51
N ALA A 204 -3.05 -8.78 -22.42
CA ALA A 204 -2.07 -9.75 -21.90
C ALA A 204 -2.71 -10.95 -21.19
N GLY A 205 -4.05 -11.00 -21.08
CA GLY A 205 -4.81 -12.13 -20.53
C GLY A 205 -5.08 -12.06 -19.02
N TYR A 206 -4.80 -10.92 -18.37
CA TYR A 206 -5.11 -10.76 -16.95
C TYR A 206 -6.61 -10.51 -16.73
N ARG A 207 -7.09 -10.86 -15.54
CA ARG A 207 -8.52 -10.83 -15.21
C ARG A 207 -8.98 -9.42 -14.91
N ALA A 208 -9.92 -8.91 -15.72
CA ALA A 208 -10.64 -7.67 -15.46
C ALA A 208 -11.44 -7.75 -14.16
N ASN A 209 -11.45 -6.65 -13.40
CA ASN A 209 -12.26 -6.47 -12.18
C ASN A 209 -13.11 -5.20 -12.21
N GLY A 210 -13.10 -4.49 -13.31
CA GLY A 210 -13.94 -3.30 -13.59
C GLY A 210 -13.41 -2.52 -14.78
N GLU A 211 -14.23 -2.41 -15.83
CA GLU A 211 -13.89 -1.69 -17.05
C GLU A 211 -13.66 -0.20 -16.78
N PRO A 212 -12.92 0.53 -17.66
CA PRO A 212 -12.77 1.97 -17.56
C PRO A 212 -14.12 2.69 -17.53
N GLY A 213 -14.32 3.55 -16.54
CA GLY A 213 -15.59 4.26 -16.41
C GLY A 213 -15.68 5.09 -15.13
N GLU A 214 -16.67 5.98 -15.09
CA GLU A 214 -16.97 6.78 -13.92
C GLU A 214 -17.49 5.94 -12.75
N ARG A 215 -17.10 6.36 -11.54
CA ARG A 215 -17.50 5.76 -10.25
C ARG A 215 -18.11 6.82 -9.34
N PRO A 216 -19.30 7.37 -9.69
CA PRO A 216 -19.91 8.48 -8.95
C PRO A 216 -20.22 8.14 -7.49
N ARG A 217 -20.23 6.86 -7.12
CA ARG A 217 -20.38 6.41 -5.73
C ARG A 217 -19.25 6.88 -4.81
N TYR A 218 -18.06 7.16 -5.37
CA TYR A 218 -16.94 7.72 -4.60
C TYR A 218 -17.00 9.24 -4.59
N HIS A 219 -17.00 9.87 -5.76
CA HIS A 219 -17.28 11.28 -5.97
C HIS A 219 -17.50 11.56 -7.48
N PRO A 220 -18.13 12.69 -7.87
CA PRO A 220 -18.20 13.10 -9.26
C PRO A 220 -16.79 13.25 -9.88
N GLY A 221 -16.61 12.74 -11.08
CA GLY A 221 -15.33 12.77 -11.80
C GLY A 221 -14.31 11.71 -11.36
N TYR A 222 -14.69 10.74 -10.51
CA TYR A 222 -13.85 9.58 -10.24
C TYR A 222 -13.93 8.61 -11.42
N TYR A 223 -12.89 8.57 -12.26
CA TYR A 223 -12.83 7.68 -13.42
C TYR A 223 -11.73 6.64 -13.23
N ALA A 224 -12.06 5.35 -13.26
CA ALA A 224 -11.13 4.31 -12.89
C ALA A 224 -11.34 2.98 -13.64
N ALA A 225 -10.30 2.16 -13.66
CA ALA A 225 -10.34 0.77 -14.10
C ALA A 225 -9.61 -0.15 -13.11
N TYR A 226 -10.03 -1.41 -13.07
CA TYR A 226 -9.56 -2.40 -12.12
C TYR A 226 -9.17 -3.69 -12.82
N VAL A 227 -8.00 -4.24 -12.48
CA VAL A 227 -7.52 -5.54 -12.96
C VAL A 227 -6.94 -6.32 -11.77
N LEU A 228 -7.19 -7.61 -11.71
CA LEU A 228 -6.60 -8.47 -10.69
C LEU A 228 -5.18 -8.87 -11.07
N ASP A 229 -4.27 -8.77 -10.10
CA ASP A 229 -2.93 -9.32 -10.25
C ASP A 229 -2.97 -10.86 -10.25
N PRO A 230 -1.86 -11.58 -10.53
CA PRO A 230 -1.85 -13.05 -10.57
C PRO A 230 -2.29 -13.74 -9.29
N ASP A 231 -2.17 -13.09 -8.13
CA ASP A 231 -2.58 -13.61 -6.82
C ASP A 231 -4.00 -13.15 -6.41
N GLY A 232 -4.69 -12.39 -7.29
CA GLY A 232 -6.07 -11.94 -7.10
C GLY A 232 -6.22 -10.61 -6.34
N ASN A 233 -5.14 -9.87 -6.12
CA ASN A 233 -5.22 -8.53 -5.55
C ASN A 233 -5.78 -7.53 -6.56
N ASN A 234 -6.54 -6.55 -6.07
CA ASN A 234 -7.20 -5.56 -6.90
C ASN A 234 -6.30 -4.35 -7.15
N ILE A 235 -5.88 -4.20 -8.39
CA ILE A 235 -5.02 -3.08 -8.83
C ILE A 235 -5.85 -2.10 -9.64
N GLU A 236 -5.68 -0.82 -9.36
CA GLU A 236 -6.46 0.27 -9.92
C GLU A 236 -5.55 1.35 -10.52
N VAL A 237 -5.98 1.96 -11.62
CA VAL A 237 -5.53 3.29 -12.04
C VAL A 237 -6.73 4.22 -12.03
N VAL A 238 -6.58 5.40 -11.42
CA VAL A 238 -7.67 6.36 -11.18
C VAL A 238 -7.30 7.77 -11.62
N ASP A 239 -8.26 8.43 -12.27
CA ASP A 239 -8.29 9.87 -12.54
C ASP A 239 -9.41 10.48 -11.70
N HIS A 240 -9.06 11.45 -10.87
CA HIS A 240 -10.03 12.12 -10.00
C HIS A 240 -10.76 13.27 -10.69
N HIS A 241 -10.36 13.70 -11.89
CA HIS A 241 -10.89 14.89 -12.61
C HIS A 241 -11.14 16.06 -11.65
N ARG A 242 -10.21 16.29 -10.71
CA ARG A 242 -10.32 17.42 -9.80
C ARG A 242 -10.07 18.71 -10.61
N SER A 243 -11.15 19.48 -10.85
CA SER A 243 -11.11 20.84 -11.41
C SER A 243 -10.55 21.83 -10.41
#